data_f1c7312383a4911e5245bdca294ea831
#
_entry.id   f1c7312383a4911e5245bdca294ea831
#
_cell.length_a   1.000
_cell.length_b   1.000
_cell.length_c   1.000
_cell.angle_alpha   90.00
_cell.angle_beta   90.00
_cell.angle_gamma   90.00
#
_symmetry.space_group_name_H-M   'P 1'
#
loop_
_entity.id
_entity.type
_entity.pdbx_description
1 polymer ?
#
loop_
_entity_poly.entity_id
_entity_poly.type
_entity_poly.pdbx_seq_one_letter_code
_entity_poly.pdbx_strand_id
1 'polypeptide(L)'
;VKRQLFTTASLALAALSLTAPAVHADITLPRDVVANEYGDVAMSLTGVPGDAERGKEIMVDRGQGNCIACHQVTALEDYDWHGEVGPSLDGAGARWDAAALRGIMVDAKAVFPETVMPAFYRVEGFTRPGNAFTGRAAEGEIQPLLTAQDIEDVVAYLLTLTEY
;
A
#
# COMPACT_ATOMS: atom_id res chain seq x y z
N VAL A 1 -24.34 -51.03 -57.26
CA VAL A 1 -23.68 -50.70 -56.00
C VAL A 1 -23.07 -49.28 -56.14
N LYS A 2 -23.75 -48.23 -55.58
CA LYS A 2 -23.25 -46.84 -55.57
C LYS A 2 -22.51 -46.60 -54.27
N ARG A 3 -21.19 -46.32 -54.33
CA ARG A 3 -20.38 -45.86 -53.19
C ARG A 3 -20.59 -44.35 -53.06
N GLN A 4 -21.12 -43.88 -51.92
CA GLN A 4 -21.09 -42.49 -51.52
C GLN A 4 -19.79 -42.20 -50.78
N LEU A 5 -19.01 -41.24 -51.28
CA LEU A 5 -17.87 -40.64 -50.61
C LEU A 5 -18.34 -39.56 -49.66
N PHE A 6 -18.15 -39.74 -48.34
CA PHE A 6 -18.33 -38.69 -47.35
C PHE A 6 -17.03 -37.91 -47.23
N THR A 7 -17.04 -36.64 -47.66
CA THR A 7 -15.95 -35.70 -47.42
C THR A 7 -16.17 -35.04 -46.05
N THR A 8 -15.30 -35.38 -45.09
CA THR A 8 -15.28 -34.68 -43.78
C THR A 8 -14.48 -33.40 -43.92
N ALA A 9 -15.17 -32.26 -43.79
CA ALA A 9 -14.54 -30.94 -43.69
C ALA A 9 -14.07 -30.72 -42.24
N SER A 10 -12.75 -30.70 -42.04
CA SER A 10 -12.17 -30.31 -40.76
C SER A 10 -12.13 -28.80 -40.61
N LEU A 11 -12.92 -28.25 -39.69
CA LEU A 11 -12.81 -26.84 -39.27
C LEU A 11 -11.61 -26.72 -38.34
N ALA A 12 -10.56 -26.02 -38.79
CA ALA A 12 -9.47 -25.60 -37.94
C ALA A 12 -9.84 -24.34 -37.19
N LEU A 13 -10.04 -24.44 -35.88
CA LEU A 13 -10.28 -23.30 -34.98
C LEU A 13 -8.93 -22.64 -34.67
N ALA A 14 -8.65 -21.50 -35.29
CA ALA A 14 -7.47 -20.70 -34.97
C ALA A 14 -7.71 -19.97 -33.63
N ALA A 15 -7.04 -20.42 -32.57
CA ALA A 15 -7.02 -19.72 -31.29
C ALA A 15 -6.15 -18.45 -31.40
N LEU A 16 -6.80 -17.29 -31.41
CA LEU A 16 -6.13 -15.99 -31.35
C LEU A 16 -5.69 -15.75 -29.91
N SER A 17 -4.40 -15.96 -29.61
CA SER A 17 -3.83 -15.66 -28.30
C SER A 17 -3.67 -14.14 -28.18
N LEU A 18 -4.54 -13.48 -27.41
CA LEU A 18 -4.35 -12.09 -26.99
C LEU A 18 -3.24 -12.06 -25.95
N THR A 19 -2.03 -11.67 -26.36
CA THR A 19 -0.97 -11.28 -25.42
C THR A 19 -1.28 -9.87 -24.91
N ALA A 20 -1.78 -9.77 -23.68
CA ALA A 20 -1.86 -8.47 -23.00
C ALA A 20 -0.43 -7.92 -22.80
N PRO A 21 -0.19 -6.61 -23.07
CA PRO A 21 1.10 -6.01 -22.77
C PRO A 21 1.33 -6.07 -21.26
N ALA A 22 2.51 -6.55 -20.85
CA ALA A 22 2.92 -6.44 -19.46
C ALA A 22 3.11 -4.94 -19.16
N VAL A 23 2.25 -4.38 -18.32
CA VAL A 23 2.44 -3.04 -17.78
C VAL A 23 3.60 -3.16 -16.78
N HIS A 24 4.79 -2.72 -17.20
CA HIS A 24 5.87 -2.47 -16.26
C HIS A 24 5.48 -1.24 -15.45
N ALA A 25 5.04 -1.46 -14.23
CA ALA A 25 4.83 -0.40 -13.27
C ALA A 25 6.20 0.08 -12.80
N ASP A 26 6.58 1.30 -13.14
CA ASP A 26 7.79 1.94 -12.61
C ASP A 26 7.51 2.31 -11.13
N ILE A 27 8.22 1.67 -10.20
CA ILE A 27 8.10 1.97 -8.78
C ILE A 27 8.72 3.34 -8.50
N THR A 28 7.94 4.26 -7.94
CA THR A 28 8.44 5.56 -7.48
C THR A 28 9.30 5.34 -6.22
N LEU A 29 10.59 5.63 -6.30
CA LEU A 29 11.50 5.49 -5.16
C LEU A 29 11.16 6.50 -4.05
N PRO A 30 11.49 6.23 -2.77
CA PRO A 30 11.17 7.13 -1.66
C PRO A 30 11.65 8.57 -1.86
N ARG A 31 12.83 8.76 -2.46
CA ARG A 31 13.42 10.08 -2.75
C ARG A 31 12.77 10.82 -3.91
N ASP A 32 12.03 10.11 -4.76
CA ASP A 32 11.42 10.64 -5.97
C ASP A 32 9.91 10.93 -5.79
N VAL A 33 9.39 10.69 -4.58
CA VAL A 33 7.98 10.97 -4.25
C VAL A 33 7.76 12.48 -4.27
N VAL A 34 6.74 12.90 -5.01
CA VAL A 34 6.32 14.31 -5.09
C VAL A 34 5.01 14.49 -4.33
N ALA A 35 5.06 15.28 -3.27
CA ALA A 35 3.88 15.71 -2.52
C ALA A 35 3.52 17.16 -2.86
N ASN A 36 2.24 17.51 -2.74
CA ASN A 36 1.77 18.89 -2.84
C ASN A 36 2.06 19.70 -1.55
N GLU A 37 1.64 20.95 -1.48
CA GLU A 37 1.83 21.82 -0.31
C GLU A 37 1.11 21.36 0.97
N TYR A 38 0.13 20.46 0.84
CA TYR A 38 -0.59 19.82 1.96
C TYR A 38 -0.02 18.47 2.37
N GLY A 39 0.99 17.99 1.66
CA GLY A 39 1.60 16.67 1.88
C GLY A 39 0.94 15.54 1.10
N ASP A 40 -0.08 15.80 0.26
CA ASP A 40 -0.76 14.75 -0.50
C ASP A 40 0.11 14.24 -1.64
N VAL A 41 0.09 12.93 -1.87
CA VAL A 41 0.78 12.25 -2.96
C VAL A 41 -0.23 11.74 -3.97
N ALA A 42 -0.45 12.51 -5.04
CA ALA A 42 -1.51 12.26 -6.02
C ALA A 42 -1.24 11.01 -6.88
N MET A 43 0.02 10.77 -7.23
CA MET A 43 0.42 9.64 -8.08
C MET A 43 0.58 8.36 -7.25
N SER A 44 0.09 7.24 -7.81
CA SER A 44 0.39 5.93 -7.23
C SER A 44 1.90 5.67 -7.23
N LEU A 45 2.41 5.06 -6.17
CA LEU A 45 3.83 4.72 -6.04
C LEU A 45 4.25 3.56 -6.95
N THR A 46 3.29 2.76 -7.39
CA THR A 46 3.57 1.56 -8.21
C THR A 46 2.83 1.53 -9.53
N GLY A 47 1.78 2.36 -9.71
CA GLY A 47 0.86 2.26 -10.82
C GLY A 47 0.01 0.99 -10.81
N VAL A 48 0.16 0.14 -9.78
CA VAL A 48 -0.66 -1.07 -9.55
C VAL A 48 -1.70 -0.74 -8.49
N PRO A 49 -2.97 -1.13 -8.68
CA PRO A 49 -3.99 -0.97 -7.64
C PRO A 49 -3.59 -1.68 -6.34
N GLY A 50 -3.89 -1.05 -5.20
CA GLY A 50 -3.69 -1.67 -3.89
C GLY A 50 -4.68 -2.80 -3.64
N ASP A 51 -4.23 -3.82 -2.88
CA ASP A 51 -5.03 -4.92 -2.38
C ASP A 51 -5.45 -4.64 -0.94
N ALA A 52 -6.75 -4.41 -0.71
CA ALA A 52 -7.28 -4.08 0.61
C ALA A 52 -7.10 -5.23 1.64
N GLU A 53 -7.20 -6.50 1.22
CA GLU A 53 -6.98 -7.62 2.15
C GLU A 53 -5.51 -7.69 2.57
N ARG A 54 -4.60 -7.50 1.63
CA ARG A 54 -3.17 -7.39 1.95
C ARG A 54 -2.89 -6.18 2.85
N GLY A 55 -3.52 -5.04 2.59
CA GLY A 55 -3.43 -3.83 3.42
C GLY A 55 -3.87 -4.09 4.85
N LYS A 56 -4.98 -4.82 5.05
CA LYS A 56 -5.45 -5.28 6.35
C LYS A 56 -4.39 -6.11 7.08
N GLU A 57 -3.79 -7.09 6.40
CA GLU A 57 -2.73 -7.92 6.98
C GLU A 57 -1.54 -7.08 7.45
N ILE A 58 -1.08 -6.12 6.63
CA ILE A 58 0.02 -5.22 6.96
C ILE A 58 -0.30 -4.38 8.21
N MET A 59 -1.54 -3.91 8.35
CA MET A 59 -1.95 -3.07 9.47
C MET A 59 -1.91 -3.80 10.82
N VAL A 60 -2.11 -5.11 10.84
CA VAL A 60 -2.11 -5.92 12.07
C VAL A 60 -0.78 -6.62 12.33
N ASP A 61 0.09 -6.74 11.32
CA ASP A 61 1.39 -7.41 11.45
C ASP A 61 2.39 -6.54 12.21
N ARG A 62 2.87 -7.05 13.36
CA ARG A 62 3.85 -6.39 14.23
C ARG A 62 5.22 -6.22 13.57
N GLY A 63 5.52 -7.00 12.54
CA GLY A 63 6.77 -6.92 11.78
C GLY A 63 6.70 -5.95 10.60
N GLN A 64 5.53 -5.40 10.32
CA GLN A 64 5.27 -4.51 9.18
C GLN A 64 4.69 -3.17 9.63
N GLY A 65 3.43 -2.87 9.24
CA GLY A 65 2.77 -1.59 9.55
C GLY A 65 2.43 -1.43 11.03
N ASN A 66 1.91 -2.50 11.65
CA ASN A 66 1.51 -2.52 13.06
C ASN A 66 0.66 -1.32 13.48
N CYS A 67 -0.26 -0.90 12.61
CA CYS A 67 -1.04 0.34 12.76
C CYS A 67 -1.94 0.29 13.98
N ILE A 68 -2.50 -0.92 14.29
CA ILE A 68 -3.37 -1.11 15.46
C ILE A 68 -2.64 -0.90 16.79
N ALA A 69 -1.31 -0.97 16.83
CA ALA A 69 -0.55 -0.64 18.05
C ALA A 69 -0.73 0.81 18.52
N CYS A 70 -1.11 1.71 17.61
CA CYS A 70 -1.31 3.13 17.89
C CYS A 70 -2.75 3.58 17.63
N HIS A 71 -3.51 2.89 16.78
CA HIS A 71 -4.83 3.30 16.33
C HIS A 71 -5.88 2.25 16.66
N GLN A 72 -7.04 2.71 17.11
CA GLN A 72 -8.23 1.88 17.15
C GLN A 72 -8.81 1.75 15.74
N VAL A 73 -9.25 0.52 15.39
CA VAL A 73 -9.94 0.19 14.15
C VAL A 73 -11.03 -0.81 14.48
N THR A 74 -12.30 -0.39 14.53
CA THR A 74 -13.41 -1.26 14.93
C THR A 74 -13.56 -2.48 14.00
N ALA A 75 -13.29 -2.30 12.70
CA ALA A 75 -13.32 -3.41 11.73
C ALA A 75 -12.23 -4.49 11.98
N LEU A 76 -11.29 -4.25 12.90
CA LEU A 76 -10.21 -5.15 13.29
C LEU A 76 -10.29 -5.56 14.77
N GLU A 77 -11.46 -5.45 15.42
CA GLU A 77 -11.63 -5.72 16.84
C GLU A 77 -11.30 -7.17 17.26
N ASP A 78 -11.29 -8.09 16.31
CA ASP A 78 -10.85 -9.49 16.53
C ASP A 78 -9.34 -9.61 16.82
N TYR A 79 -8.57 -8.56 16.55
CA TYR A 79 -7.14 -8.50 16.85
C TYR A 79 -6.91 -7.77 18.19
N ASP A 80 -6.11 -8.37 19.06
CA ASP A 80 -5.79 -7.79 20.37
C ASP A 80 -4.87 -6.54 20.24
N TRP A 81 -4.90 -5.69 21.27
CA TRP A 81 -3.95 -4.62 21.52
C TRP A 81 -4.04 -3.41 20.59
N HIS A 82 -5.25 -2.87 20.43
CA HIS A 82 -5.44 -1.57 19.82
C HIS A 82 -4.98 -0.45 20.74
N GLY A 83 -4.11 0.42 20.23
CA GLY A 83 -3.63 1.59 20.95
C GLY A 83 -4.54 2.80 20.77
N GLU A 84 -4.32 3.79 21.65
CA GLU A 84 -5.03 5.07 21.67
C GLU A 84 -4.07 6.27 21.48
N VAL A 85 -2.86 6.01 20.95
CA VAL A 85 -1.85 7.06 20.70
C VAL A 85 -2.25 7.94 19.52
N GLY A 86 -2.76 7.31 18.45
CA GLY A 86 -3.33 7.98 17.30
C GLY A 86 -4.86 8.03 17.37
N PRO A 87 -5.52 8.84 16.53
CA PRO A 87 -6.97 8.85 16.43
C PRO A 87 -7.50 7.50 15.89
N SER A 88 -8.79 7.19 16.16
CA SER A 88 -9.44 6.07 15.49
C SER A 88 -9.37 6.22 13.97
N LEU A 89 -9.12 5.10 13.27
CA LEU A 89 -9.16 5.04 11.82
C LEU A 89 -10.56 4.73 11.27
N ASP A 90 -11.56 4.51 12.14
CA ASP A 90 -12.94 4.40 11.71
C ASP A 90 -13.34 5.65 10.93
N GLY A 91 -13.97 5.48 9.77
CA GLY A 91 -14.31 6.56 8.87
C GLY A 91 -13.11 7.22 8.16
N ALA A 92 -11.90 6.64 8.17
CA ALA A 92 -10.74 7.22 7.47
C ALA A 92 -11.01 7.44 5.99
N GLY A 93 -11.63 6.47 5.30
CA GLY A 93 -11.99 6.56 3.89
C GLY A 93 -13.12 7.55 3.59
N ALA A 94 -13.87 7.99 4.61
CA ALA A 94 -14.87 9.07 4.45
C ALA A 94 -14.24 10.47 4.66
N ARG A 95 -13.12 10.55 5.41
CA ARG A 95 -12.43 11.83 5.70
C ARG A 95 -11.35 12.19 4.69
N TRP A 96 -10.69 11.21 4.12
CA TRP A 96 -9.50 11.37 3.29
C TRP A 96 -9.63 10.63 1.98
N ASP A 97 -9.15 11.20 0.91
CA ASP A 97 -8.99 10.51 -0.36
C ASP A 97 -7.67 9.72 -0.45
N ALA A 98 -7.47 9.00 -1.54
CA ALA A 98 -6.27 8.18 -1.73
C ALA A 98 -4.96 8.99 -1.75
N ALA A 99 -4.99 10.22 -2.26
CA ALA A 99 -3.80 11.08 -2.33
C ALA A 99 -3.37 11.53 -0.94
N ALA A 100 -4.31 11.95 -0.11
CA ALA A 100 -4.08 12.38 1.26
C ALA A 100 -3.62 11.20 2.14
N LEU A 101 -4.31 10.05 2.05
CA LEU A 101 -3.91 8.84 2.80
C LEU A 101 -2.51 8.38 2.39
N ARG A 102 -2.19 8.38 1.10
CA ARG A 102 -0.85 8.02 0.61
C ARG A 102 0.21 8.97 1.14
N GLY A 103 -0.06 10.28 1.15
CA GLY A 103 0.83 11.29 1.70
C GLY A 103 1.12 11.06 3.19
N ILE A 104 0.08 10.80 3.99
CA ILE A 104 0.20 10.47 5.41
C ILE A 104 1.04 9.20 5.61
N MET A 105 0.85 8.17 4.79
CA MET A 105 1.62 6.93 4.88
C MET A 105 3.09 7.13 4.46
N VAL A 106 3.34 7.92 3.42
CA VAL A 106 4.70 8.21 2.95
C VAL A 106 5.48 8.97 4.02
N ASP A 107 4.99 10.11 4.46
CA ASP A 107 5.60 10.92 5.53
C ASP A 107 4.53 11.70 6.32
N ALA A 108 4.03 11.10 7.37
CA ALA A 108 3.03 11.72 8.23
C ALA A 108 3.48 13.10 8.78
N LYS A 109 4.80 13.35 8.91
CA LYS A 109 5.32 14.62 9.43
C LYS A 109 5.22 15.76 8.43
N ALA A 110 5.12 15.46 7.14
CA ALA A 110 4.84 16.47 6.11
C ALA A 110 3.40 17.03 6.26
N VAL A 111 2.47 16.18 6.72
CA VAL A 111 1.06 16.55 6.92
C VAL A 111 0.82 17.09 8.35
N PHE A 112 1.40 16.41 9.34
CA PHE A 112 1.27 16.70 10.78
C PHE A 112 2.65 16.82 11.41
N PRO A 113 3.28 18.00 11.46
CA PRO A 113 4.67 18.18 11.87
C PRO A 113 5.00 17.63 13.26
N GLU A 114 4.06 17.69 14.21
CA GLU A 114 4.25 17.24 15.61
C GLU A 114 3.89 15.76 15.83
N THR A 115 3.53 15.03 14.78
CA THR A 115 3.11 13.63 14.92
C THR A 115 4.24 12.71 15.35
N VAL A 116 3.91 11.71 16.19
CA VAL A 116 4.80 10.59 16.51
C VAL A 116 4.70 9.44 15.49
N MET A 117 3.69 9.49 14.58
CA MET A 117 3.54 8.51 13.53
C MET A 117 4.81 8.43 12.67
N PRO A 118 5.36 7.24 12.41
CA PRO A 118 6.54 7.10 11.57
C PRO A 118 6.24 7.45 10.11
N ALA A 119 7.27 7.84 9.38
CA ALA A 119 7.23 7.90 7.92
C ALA A 119 7.52 6.49 7.39
N PHE A 120 6.55 5.87 6.72
CA PHE A 120 6.67 4.48 6.28
C PHE A 120 7.45 4.32 4.97
N TYR A 121 7.53 5.40 4.16
CA TYR A 121 8.19 5.36 2.85
C TYR A 121 9.25 6.46 2.68
N ARG A 122 10.04 6.69 3.74
CA ARG A 122 11.10 7.68 3.76
C ARG A 122 12.44 7.03 4.09
N VAL A 123 13.53 7.46 3.44
CA VAL A 123 14.89 6.89 3.60
C VAL A 123 15.94 7.92 3.96
N GLU A 124 15.58 9.20 4.02
CA GLU A 124 16.51 10.31 4.30
C GLU A 124 15.92 11.36 5.23
N GLY A 125 16.70 12.35 5.62
CA GLY A 125 16.26 13.42 6.53
C GLY A 125 16.09 12.96 7.98
N PHE A 126 16.66 11.83 8.37
CA PHE A 126 16.67 11.36 9.75
C PHE A 126 17.87 11.95 10.50
N THR A 127 17.63 12.43 11.72
CA THR A 127 18.71 12.97 12.59
C THR A 127 19.56 11.86 13.19
N ARG A 128 18.95 10.73 13.56
CA ARG A 128 19.61 9.62 14.24
C ARG A 128 19.04 8.28 13.79
N PRO A 129 19.32 7.86 12.56
CA PRO A 129 18.83 6.59 12.04
C PRO A 129 19.50 5.42 12.75
N GLY A 130 18.72 4.38 13.08
CA GLY A 130 19.22 3.19 13.71
C GLY A 130 18.16 2.45 14.51
N ASN A 131 18.60 1.47 15.28
CA ASN A 131 17.71 0.66 16.09
C ASN A 131 17.42 1.36 17.43
N ALA A 132 16.18 1.78 17.63
CA ALA A 132 15.77 2.53 18.83
C ALA A 132 15.90 1.71 20.12
N PHE A 133 15.78 0.39 20.05
CA PHE A 133 15.88 -0.49 21.22
C PHE A 133 17.34 -0.71 21.67
N THR A 134 18.24 -0.96 20.72
CA THR A 134 19.65 -1.22 21.03
C THR A 134 20.53 0.03 21.03
N GLY A 135 20.05 1.15 20.48
CA GLY A 135 20.81 2.37 20.26
C GLY A 135 21.88 2.27 19.18
N ARG A 136 21.95 1.15 18.43
CA ARG A 136 22.90 0.99 17.33
C ARG A 136 22.54 1.88 16.17
N ALA A 137 23.56 2.48 15.56
CA ALA A 137 23.37 3.22 14.30
C ALA A 137 22.91 2.28 13.17
N ALA A 138 22.21 2.84 12.18
CA ALA A 138 21.88 2.10 10.97
C ALA A 138 23.17 1.68 10.25
N GLU A 139 23.20 0.47 9.74
CA GLU A 139 24.27 -0.06 8.92
C GLU A 139 23.77 -0.16 7.46
N GLY A 140 24.55 0.40 6.52
CA GLY A 140 24.19 0.41 5.10
C GLY A 140 23.11 1.44 4.73
N GLU A 141 22.46 1.22 3.60
CA GLU A 141 21.38 2.07 3.13
C GLU A 141 20.12 1.87 3.99
N ILE A 142 19.50 3.00 4.36
CA ILE A 142 18.23 2.99 5.07
C ILE A 142 17.15 2.55 4.08
N GLN A 143 16.43 1.50 4.44
CA GLN A 143 15.27 1.03 3.71
C GLN A 143 13.99 1.66 4.26
N PRO A 144 12.95 1.88 3.44
CA PRO A 144 11.65 2.28 3.95
C PRO A 144 11.05 1.19 4.85
N LEU A 145 10.18 1.56 5.76
CA LEU A 145 9.50 0.62 6.66
C LEU A 145 8.53 -0.31 5.92
N LEU A 146 7.90 0.21 4.88
CA LEU A 146 6.99 -0.53 3.99
C LEU A 146 7.46 -0.35 2.54
N THR A 147 7.16 -1.31 1.68
CA THR A 147 7.40 -1.16 0.24
C THR A 147 6.38 -0.20 -0.39
N ALA A 148 6.64 0.25 -1.60
CA ALA A 148 5.69 1.06 -2.37
C ALA A 148 4.32 0.39 -2.51
N GLN A 149 4.30 -0.93 -2.78
CA GLN A 149 3.05 -1.67 -2.91
C GLN A 149 2.34 -1.84 -1.56
N ASP A 150 3.07 -2.09 -0.47
CA ASP A 150 2.47 -2.15 0.87
C ASP A 150 1.77 -0.82 1.23
N ILE A 151 2.32 0.34 0.80
CA ILE A 151 1.64 1.63 0.98
C ILE A 151 0.32 1.67 0.20
N GLU A 152 0.32 1.26 -1.08
CA GLU A 152 -0.91 1.24 -1.89
C GLU A 152 -1.94 0.27 -1.30
N ASP A 153 -1.51 -0.89 -0.80
CA ASP A 153 -2.38 -1.90 -0.18
C ASP A 153 -3.04 -1.36 1.10
N VAL A 154 -2.25 -0.71 1.97
CA VAL A 154 -2.79 -0.06 3.19
C VAL A 154 -3.75 1.07 2.84
N VAL A 155 -3.43 1.92 1.85
CA VAL A 155 -4.32 2.98 1.37
C VAL A 155 -5.63 2.38 0.86
N ALA A 156 -5.57 1.28 0.09
CA ALA A 156 -6.76 0.59 -0.39
C ALA A 156 -7.65 0.09 0.76
N TYR A 157 -7.06 -0.47 1.82
CA TYR A 157 -7.82 -0.87 3.00
C TYR A 157 -8.40 0.32 3.76
N LEU A 158 -7.62 1.37 4.00
CA LEU A 158 -8.10 2.58 4.71
C LEU A 158 -9.30 3.23 4.01
N LEU A 159 -9.34 3.19 2.68
CA LEU A 159 -10.47 3.69 1.89
C LEU A 159 -11.76 2.88 2.10
N THR A 160 -11.68 1.63 2.56
CA THR A 160 -12.87 0.83 2.92
C THR A 160 -13.48 1.22 4.26
N LEU A 161 -12.73 1.91 5.12
CA LEU A 161 -13.17 2.34 6.46
C LEU A 161 -14.01 3.61 6.35
N THR A 162 -15.26 3.50 5.94
CA THR A 162 -16.16 4.64 5.69
C THR A 162 -17.14 4.93 6.83
N GLU A 163 -17.29 4.01 7.79
CA GLU A 163 -18.19 4.11 8.93
C GLU A 163 -17.46 4.58 10.19
N TYR A 164 -18.19 5.24 11.08
CA TYR A 164 -17.71 5.79 12.36
C TYR A 164 -18.20 4.96 13.53
#